data_54930a87682cdfc969bec72d08ff7dae
#
_entry.id   54930a87682cdfc969bec72d08ff7dae
#
_cell.length_a   1.000
_cell.length_b   1.000
_cell.length_c   1.000
_cell.angle_alpha   90.00
_cell.angle_beta   90.00
_cell.angle_gamma   90.00
#
_symmetry.space_group_name_H-M   'P 1'
#
loop_
_entity.id
_entity.type
_entity.pdbx_description
1 polymer ?
#
loop_
_entity_poly.entity_id
_entity_poly.type
_entity_poly.pdbx_seq_one_letter_code
_entity_poly.pdbx_strand_id
1 'polypeptide(L)'
;MKSHVRDLTDIAVCIYKDATAKCAATQLEHRDIVTLISRAEHEGLSFFTITLPTLGEDFERCLSNGKIDSTCFRSFRKYGKIPAFLRGFFSHVFSKVTGGLLLEPDITAIEGIRQIAYSFKKLEVECDPKRVADRLRAFKQSEHELQEPIAQNDVDAFVNVSRVLWHTLDPARNLQGQWFLPKHGPGATAEKLNGNAKFKLSRWHDRLEPYFPLLHNVFSSENAYDSEEFEKVSVIPEDQEQPVRVVTVPKTLKGPRIIAIEPVCMQYTQQAISQALVKELETYHYTAGHVNFTDQSINQRMAMIASKKQNYATLDLSAASDRVPNSLIGYMFEQSPDIQGAIQACRSRRAQMPDGEVINLQKFASMGSALCFPVESMYFYTICIAALLEKRNLPVTSLNVFKVSRDVFVYGDDILVPTHDAAA
;
A
#
# COMPACT_ATOMS: atom_id res chain seq x y z
N MET A 1 29.60 6.45 2.77
CA MET A 1 29.19 5.07 2.41
C MET A 1 30.00 3.98 3.11
N LYS A 2 31.36 3.95 3.02
CA LYS A 2 32.18 2.91 3.72
C LYS A 2 32.02 2.93 5.26
N SER A 3 31.89 4.11 5.89
CA SER A 3 31.65 4.26 7.34
C SER A 3 30.35 3.59 7.76
N HIS A 4 29.23 3.88 7.09
CA HIS A 4 27.92 3.29 7.44
C HIS A 4 27.87 1.77 7.29
N VAL A 5 28.55 1.21 6.28
CA VAL A 5 28.63 -0.26 6.12
C VAL A 5 29.36 -0.89 7.30
N ARG A 6 30.42 -0.26 7.79
CA ARG A 6 31.18 -0.73 8.96
C ARG A 6 30.31 -0.72 10.21
N ASP A 7 29.64 0.41 10.50
CA ASP A 7 28.78 0.54 11.67
C ASP A 7 27.65 -0.50 11.66
N LEU A 8 27.01 -0.72 10.48
CA LEU A 8 25.99 -1.75 10.32
C LEU A 8 26.56 -3.17 10.50
N THR A 9 27.80 -3.40 10.07
CA THR A 9 28.49 -4.69 10.27
C THR A 9 28.70 -4.97 11.76
N ASP A 10 29.20 -3.97 12.49
CA ASP A 10 29.42 -4.09 13.93
C ASP A 10 28.09 -4.36 14.68
N ILE A 11 27.01 -3.65 14.31
CA ILE A 11 25.68 -3.90 14.85
C ILE A 11 25.19 -5.32 14.51
N ALA A 12 25.38 -5.79 13.26
CA ALA A 12 24.96 -7.13 12.84
C ALA A 12 25.70 -8.23 13.61
N VAL A 13 26.98 -8.03 13.87
CA VAL A 13 27.78 -8.93 14.71
C VAL A 13 27.28 -8.94 16.17
N CYS A 14 26.90 -7.78 16.71
CA CYS A 14 26.29 -7.71 18.05
C CYS A 14 24.94 -8.45 18.09
N ILE A 15 24.06 -8.22 17.09
CA ILE A 15 22.78 -8.93 16.97
C ILE A 15 22.98 -10.45 16.90
N TYR A 16 23.97 -10.90 16.11
CA TYR A 16 24.31 -12.33 16.03
C TYR A 16 24.76 -12.89 17.39
N LYS A 17 25.61 -12.17 18.12
CA LYS A 17 26.06 -12.57 19.47
C LYS A 17 24.90 -12.64 20.45
N ASP A 18 24.02 -11.65 20.43
CA ASP A 18 22.82 -11.60 21.32
C ASP A 18 21.84 -12.74 21.01
N ALA A 19 21.59 -12.99 19.70
CA ALA A 19 20.75 -14.11 19.28
C ALA A 19 21.36 -15.46 19.72
N THR A 20 22.68 -15.62 19.61
CA THR A 20 23.39 -16.81 20.07
C THR A 20 23.30 -16.97 21.59
N ALA A 21 23.46 -15.90 22.35
CA ALA A 21 23.36 -15.93 23.82
C ALA A 21 21.94 -16.30 24.31
N LYS A 22 20.90 -15.91 23.57
CA LYS A 22 19.50 -16.28 23.86
C LYS A 22 19.16 -17.72 23.50
N CYS A 23 19.82 -18.30 22.51
CA CYS A 23 19.55 -19.66 22.04
C CYS A 23 20.52 -20.65 22.69
N ALA A 24 20.08 -21.29 23.78
CA ALA A 24 20.90 -22.26 24.51
C ALA A 24 21.36 -23.46 23.67
N ALA A 25 20.66 -23.73 22.57
CA ALA A 25 20.96 -24.84 21.66
C ALA A 25 22.12 -24.55 20.69
N THR A 26 22.56 -23.29 20.52
CA THR A 26 23.61 -22.93 19.58
C THR A 26 24.80 -22.27 20.27
N GLN A 27 25.96 -22.32 19.63
CA GLN A 27 27.19 -21.69 20.10
C GLN A 27 27.66 -20.63 19.09
N LEU A 28 28.42 -19.65 19.60
CA LEU A 28 28.99 -18.62 18.77
C LEU A 28 30.00 -19.23 17.78
N GLU A 29 29.69 -19.18 16.47
CA GLU A 29 30.60 -19.67 15.43
C GLU A 29 31.38 -18.52 14.80
N HIS A 30 32.70 -18.54 14.93
CA HIS A 30 33.58 -17.52 14.31
C HIS A 30 33.38 -17.40 12.79
N ARG A 31 33.05 -18.51 12.12
CA ARG A 31 32.77 -18.55 10.69
C ARG A 31 31.57 -17.65 10.30
N ASP A 32 30.52 -17.58 11.11
CA ASP A 32 29.36 -16.76 10.82
C ASP A 32 29.69 -15.27 10.95
N ILE A 33 30.56 -14.91 11.93
CA ILE A 33 31.09 -13.54 12.05
C ILE A 33 31.91 -13.17 10.82
N VAL A 34 32.84 -14.04 10.40
CA VAL A 34 33.64 -13.83 9.19
C VAL A 34 32.76 -13.69 7.95
N THR A 35 31.68 -14.48 7.86
CA THR A 35 30.71 -14.39 6.75
C THR A 35 29.98 -13.05 6.76
N LEU A 36 29.50 -12.56 7.92
CA LEU A 36 28.89 -11.25 8.07
C LEU A 36 29.83 -10.14 7.58
N ILE A 37 31.05 -10.13 8.07
CA ILE A 37 32.06 -9.10 7.74
C ILE A 37 32.39 -9.15 6.24
N SER A 38 32.80 -10.30 5.73
CA SER A 38 33.28 -10.41 4.34
C SER A 38 32.18 -10.13 3.32
N ARG A 39 30.94 -10.55 3.60
CA ARG A 39 29.81 -10.26 2.72
C ARG A 39 29.38 -8.80 2.79
N ALA A 40 29.40 -8.19 3.97
CA ALA A 40 29.16 -6.76 4.12
C ALA A 40 30.20 -5.91 3.36
N GLU A 41 31.48 -6.29 3.41
CA GLU A 41 32.54 -5.63 2.65
C GLU A 41 32.36 -5.77 1.13
N HIS A 42 31.89 -6.93 0.65
CA HIS A 42 31.76 -7.23 -0.77
C HIS A 42 30.44 -6.67 -1.35
N GLU A 43 29.31 -6.85 -0.67
CA GLU A 43 27.98 -6.48 -1.14
C GLU A 43 27.51 -5.10 -0.64
N GLY A 44 28.19 -4.53 0.35
CA GLY A 44 27.82 -3.25 0.94
C GLY A 44 26.45 -3.30 1.60
N LEU A 45 25.68 -2.21 1.45
CA LEU A 45 24.33 -2.09 2.01
C LEU A 45 23.36 -3.17 1.48
N SER A 46 23.61 -3.72 0.28
CA SER A 46 22.75 -4.76 -0.29
C SER A 46 22.77 -6.04 0.53
N PHE A 47 23.86 -6.35 1.23
CA PHE A 47 23.91 -7.50 2.12
C PHE A 47 22.84 -7.42 3.22
N PHE A 48 22.77 -6.26 3.88
CA PHE A 48 21.85 -6.04 5.00
C PHE A 48 20.38 -5.89 4.57
N THR A 49 20.14 -5.22 3.45
CA THR A 49 18.79 -4.79 3.06
C THR A 49 18.14 -5.66 1.99
N ILE A 50 18.92 -6.54 1.33
CA ILE A 50 18.42 -7.47 0.31
C ILE A 50 18.78 -8.91 0.65
N THR A 51 20.07 -9.20 0.81
CA THR A 51 20.54 -10.59 0.94
C THR A 51 20.09 -11.24 2.25
N LEU A 52 20.26 -10.57 3.40
CA LEU A 52 19.74 -11.07 4.68
C LEU A 52 18.23 -11.17 4.72
N PRO A 53 17.44 -10.16 4.28
CA PRO A 53 15.99 -10.31 4.18
C PRO A 53 15.53 -11.44 3.27
N THR A 54 16.22 -11.69 2.15
CA THR A 54 15.91 -12.84 1.26
C THR A 54 16.17 -14.17 1.97
N LEU A 55 17.24 -14.26 2.77
CA LEU A 55 17.45 -15.44 3.63
C LEU A 55 16.28 -15.67 4.57
N GLY A 56 15.76 -14.60 5.20
CA GLY A 56 14.61 -14.66 6.09
C GLY A 56 13.32 -15.08 5.37
N GLU A 57 13.06 -14.51 4.18
CA GLU A 57 11.90 -14.84 3.35
C GLU A 57 11.95 -16.33 2.90
N ASP A 58 13.12 -16.82 2.48
CA ASP A 58 13.33 -18.22 2.17
C ASP A 58 13.13 -19.12 3.39
N PHE A 59 13.60 -18.68 4.56
CA PHE A 59 13.44 -19.41 5.82
C PHE A 59 11.96 -19.56 6.22
N GLU A 60 11.18 -18.48 6.17
CA GLU A 60 9.75 -18.51 6.47
C GLU A 60 8.97 -19.39 5.49
N ARG A 61 9.33 -19.33 4.19
CA ARG A 61 8.75 -20.23 3.17
C ARG A 61 9.07 -21.71 3.47
N CYS A 62 10.28 -22.01 3.90
CA CYS A 62 10.66 -23.36 4.28
C CYS A 62 9.94 -23.84 5.56
N LEU A 63 9.72 -22.97 6.53
CA LEU A 63 8.91 -23.28 7.72
C LEU A 63 7.47 -23.62 7.34
N SER A 64 6.84 -22.80 6.49
CA SER A 64 5.48 -23.04 6.01
C SER A 64 5.35 -24.34 5.24
N ASN A 65 6.34 -24.69 4.41
CA ASN A 65 6.34 -25.89 3.60
C ASN A 65 6.80 -27.16 4.35
N GLY A 66 7.26 -27.04 5.61
CA GLY A 66 7.79 -28.12 6.41
C GLY A 66 9.12 -28.70 5.90
N LYS A 67 9.73 -28.10 4.88
CA LYS A 67 11.00 -28.56 4.30
C LYS A 67 11.73 -27.46 3.53
N ILE A 68 13.05 -27.63 3.40
CA ILE A 68 13.90 -26.76 2.58
C ILE A 68 13.77 -27.17 1.11
N ASP A 69 13.33 -26.25 0.28
CA ASP A 69 13.26 -26.37 -1.17
C ASP A 69 14.64 -26.12 -1.81
N SER A 70 14.88 -26.70 -2.98
CA SER A 70 16.12 -26.50 -3.77
C SER A 70 16.29 -25.07 -4.26
N THR A 71 15.20 -24.30 -4.37
CA THR A 71 15.18 -22.90 -4.80
C THR A 71 15.55 -21.92 -3.69
N CYS A 72 15.48 -22.37 -2.42
CA CYS A 72 15.78 -21.55 -1.26
C CYS A 72 17.28 -21.43 -0.97
N PHE A 73 17.67 -20.29 -0.40
CA PHE A 73 19.04 -20.00 0.06
C PHE A 73 20.11 -20.04 -1.04
N ARG A 74 19.78 -19.67 -2.27
CA ARG A 74 20.72 -19.72 -3.42
C ARG A 74 21.97 -18.86 -3.23
N SER A 75 21.87 -17.78 -2.47
CA SER A 75 22.98 -16.87 -2.19
C SER A 75 23.92 -17.38 -1.11
N PHE A 76 23.65 -18.53 -0.51
CA PHE A 76 24.47 -19.09 0.58
C PHE A 76 24.93 -20.50 0.25
N ARG A 77 26.20 -20.79 0.61
CA ARG A 77 26.73 -22.17 0.55
C ARG A 77 25.88 -23.05 1.45
N LYS A 78 25.69 -24.29 1.04
CA LYS A 78 24.94 -25.30 1.80
C LYS A 78 25.89 -26.18 2.63
N TYR A 79 25.38 -26.62 3.77
CA TYR A 79 25.98 -27.65 4.62
C TYR A 79 24.96 -28.80 4.72
N GLY A 80 25.12 -29.84 3.90
CA GLY A 80 24.05 -30.78 3.64
C GLY A 80 22.89 -30.08 2.93
N LYS A 81 21.69 -30.14 3.51
CA LYS A 81 20.48 -29.48 2.98
C LYS A 81 20.25 -28.10 3.56
N ILE A 82 20.90 -27.72 4.66
CA ILE A 82 20.75 -26.41 5.32
C ILE A 82 21.82 -25.41 4.84
N PRO A 83 21.61 -24.08 5.00
CA PRO A 83 22.65 -23.09 4.78
C PRO A 83 23.87 -23.32 5.69
N ALA A 84 25.06 -23.04 5.16
CA ALA A 84 26.29 -23.06 5.96
C ALA A 84 26.38 -21.84 6.88
N PHE A 85 25.86 -20.70 6.47
CA PHE A 85 25.69 -19.51 7.30
C PHE A 85 24.55 -19.74 8.30
N LEU A 86 24.79 -19.41 9.56
CA LEU A 86 23.86 -19.65 10.68
C LEU A 86 23.49 -21.14 10.86
N ARG A 87 24.39 -22.07 10.45
CA ARG A 87 24.09 -23.51 10.53
C ARG A 87 23.77 -23.97 11.95
N GLY A 88 24.35 -23.32 12.98
CA GLY A 88 24.05 -23.58 14.37
C GLY A 88 22.55 -23.44 14.66
N PHE A 89 21.95 -22.34 14.24
CA PHE A 89 20.50 -22.11 14.34
C PHE A 89 19.70 -23.02 13.42
N PHE A 90 20.07 -23.11 12.15
CA PHE A 90 19.32 -23.92 11.16
C PHE A 90 19.24 -25.39 11.54
N SER A 91 20.27 -25.97 12.17
CA SER A 91 20.31 -27.38 12.57
C SER A 91 19.33 -27.71 13.71
N HIS A 92 18.84 -26.72 14.46
CA HIS A 92 17.82 -26.85 15.49
C HIS A 92 16.40 -26.62 14.97
N VAL A 93 16.27 -26.33 13.67
CA VAL A 93 14.97 -26.13 13.00
C VAL A 93 14.76 -27.17 11.91
N PHE A 94 15.80 -27.46 11.11
CA PHE A 94 15.72 -28.38 9.98
C PHE A 94 16.78 -29.48 10.05
N SER A 95 16.43 -30.65 9.59
CA SER A 95 17.38 -31.76 9.43
C SER A 95 18.44 -31.41 8.37
N LYS A 96 19.71 -31.46 8.72
CA LYS A 96 20.82 -31.24 7.79
C LYS A 96 20.90 -32.30 6.67
N VAL A 97 20.32 -33.48 6.90
CA VAL A 97 20.38 -34.62 5.96
C VAL A 97 19.19 -34.55 4.98
N THR A 98 17.97 -34.42 5.50
CA THR A 98 16.74 -34.44 4.68
C THR A 98 16.29 -33.06 4.25
N GLY A 99 16.60 -32.02 5.00
CA GLY A 99 16.05 -30.67 4.86
C GLY A 99 14.62 -30.53 5.39
N GLY A 100 14.06 -31.58 6.00
CA GLY A 100 12.75 -31.54 6.62
C GLY A 100 12.75 -30.79 7.94
N LEU A 101 11.61 -30.17 8.27
CA LEU A 101 11.38 -29.55 9.58
C LEU A 101 11.49 -30.64 10.67
N LEU A 102 12.15 -30.31 11.78
CA LEU A 102 12.22 -31.21 12.93
C LEU A 102 10.86 -31.35 13.59
N LEU A 103 10.62 -32.44 14.31
CA LEU A 103 9.36 -32.64 15.04
C LEU A 103 9.16 -31.60 16.13
N GLU A 104 10.24 -31.20 16.78
CA GLU A 104 10.28 -30.17 17.81
C GLU A 104 11.35 -29.13 17.42
N PRO A 105 11.01 -28.18 16.54
CA PRO A 105 11.94 -27.12 16.16
C PRO A 105 12.14 -26.15 17.31
N ASP A 106 13.37 -25.71 17.55
CA ASP A 106 13.69 -24.74 18.60
C ASP A 106 13.18 -23.34 18.21
N ILE A 107 12.24 -22.83 19.01
CA ILE A 107 11.61 -21.52 18.79
C ILE A 107 12.65 -20.40 18.92
N THR A 108 13.60 -20.50 19.85
CA THR A 108 14.63 -19.47 20.04
C THR A 108 15.60 -19.42 18.87
N ALA A 109 15.85 -20.54 18.22
CA ALA A 109 16.61 -20.61 16.99
C ALA A 109 15.86 -19.96 15.81
N ILE A 110 14.54 -20.18 15.71
CA ILE A 110 13.68 -19.50 14.72
C ILE A 110 13.70 -17.98 14.94
N GLU A 111 13.53 -17.52 16.17
CA GLU A 111 13.60 -16.08 16.51
C GLU A 111 14.98 -15.49 16.19
N GLY A 112 16.07 -16.20 16.50
CA GLY A 112 17.43 -15.77 16.20
C GLY A 112 17.68 -15.59 14.71
N ILE A 113 17.27 -16.55 13.86
CA ILE A 113 17.39 -16.44 12.40
C ILE A 113 16.59 -15.22 11.90
N ARG A 114 15.34 -15.05 12.36
CA ARG A 114 14.50 -13.93 11.95
C ARG A 114 15.07 -12.58 12.39
N GLN A 115 15.56 -12.48 13.59
CA GLN A 115 16.19 -11.26 14.11
C GLN A 115 17.40 -10.87 13.26
N ILE A 116 18.33 -11.81 13.00
CA ILE A 116 19.50 -11.54 12.17
C ILE A 116 19.11 -11.16 10.75
N ALA A 117 18.15 -11.87 10.16
CA ALA A 117 17.73 -11.68 8.77
C ALA A 117 16.98 -10.35 8.55
N TYR A 118 16.17 -9.89 9.49
CA TYR A 118 15.24 -8.78 9.25
C TYR A 118 15.59 -7.46 9.94
N SER A 119 16.61 -7.42 10.81
CA SER A 119 16.94 -6.19 11.57
C SER A 119 17.18 -4.97 10.70
N PHE A 120 17.65 -5.16 9.46
CA PHE A 120 17.97 -4.07 8.52
C PHE A 120 17.00 -4.01 7.33
N LYS A 121 15.93 -4.82 7.29
CA LYS A 121 15.02 -4.92 6.14
C LYS A 121 14.38 -3.58 5.76
N LYS A 122 14.09 -2.75 6.75
CA LYS A 122 13.40 -1.46 6.58
C LYS A 122 14.33 -0.24 6.67
N LEU A 123 15.65 -0.44 6.54
CA LEU A 123 16.59 0.67 6.52
C LEU A 123 16.31 1.55 5.30
N GLU A 124 15.97 2.82 5.55
CA GLU A 124 15.72 3.81 4.49
C GLU A 124 17.06 4.30 3.95
N VAL A 125 17.34 3.93 2.71
CA VAL A 125 18.55 4.33 2.00
C VAL A 125 18.20 4.73 0.57
N GLU A 126 19.00 5.64 0.01
CA GLU A 126 18.87 6.03 -1.38
C GLU A 126 19.12 4.84 -2.31
N CYS A 127 18.25 4.70 -3.30
CA CYS A 127 18.36 3.64 -4.29
C CYS A 127 19.37 3.99 -5.38
N ASP A 128 19.94 2.96 -6.00
CA ASP A 128 20.68 3.08 -7.25
C ASP A 128 19.82 3.74 -8.34
N PRO A 129 20.36 4.68 -9.15
CA PRO A 129 19.62 5.37 -10.21
C PRO A 129 18.92 4.42 -11.19
N LYS A 130 19.49 3.25 -11.47
CA LYS A 130 18.86 2.23 -12.32
C LYS A 130 17.56 1.72 -11.71
N ARG A 131 17.54 1.42 -10.41
CA ARG A 131 16.34 0.96 -9.69
C ARG A 131 15.27 2.06 -9.63
N VAL A 132 15.68 3.32 -9.50
CA VAL A 132 14.77 4.47 -9.59
C VAL A 132 14.13 4.52 -10.98
N ALA A 133 14.93 4.43 -12.04
CA ALA A 133 14.45 4.41 -13.42
C ALA A 133 13.51 3.22 -13.70
N ASP A 134 13.83 2.03 -13.17
CA ASP A 134 12.99 0.84 -13.29
C ASP A 134 11.60 1.05 -12.62
N ARG A 135 11.56 1.70 -11.46
CA ARG A 135 10.29 2.02 -10.77
C ARG A 135 9.47 3.06 -11.53
N LEU A 136 10.10 4.09 -12.10
CA LEU A 136 9.41 5.08 -12.92
C LEU A 136 8.86 4.45 -14.22
N ARG A 137 9.60 3.52 -14.83
CA ARG A 137 9.08 2.74 -15.97
C ARG A 137 7.89 1.86 -15.59
N ALA A 138 7.95 1.19 -14.46
CA ALA A 138 6.83 0.37 -13.97
C ALA A 138 5.58 1.22 -13.70
N PHE A 139 5.74 2.46 -13.18
CA PHE A 139 4.64 3.41 -13.01
C PHE A 139 3.98 3.79 -14.34
N LYS A 140 4.76 4.04 -15.41
CA LYS A 140 4.22 4.29 -16.76
C LYS A 140 3.58 3.03 -17.33
N GLN A 141 4.18 1.86 -17.12
CA GLN A 141 3.69 0.59 -17.62
C GLN A 141 2.31 0.25 -17.05
N SER A 142 2.05 0.55 -15.77
CA SER A 142 0.72 0.34 -15.18
C SER A 142 -0.39 1.12 -15.88
N GLU A 143 -0.11 2.33 -16.41
CA GLU A 143 -1.08 3.10 -17.20
C GLU A 143 -1.41 2.42 -18.54
N HIS A 144 -0.43 1.77 -19.18
CA HIS A 144 -0.68 0.98 -20.40
C HIS A 144 -1.48 -0.29 -20.11
N GLU A 145 -1.13 -1.00 -19.04
CA GLU A 145 -1.87 -2.19 -18.61
C GLU A 145 -3.34 -1.90 -18.28
N LEU A 146 -3.62 -0.73 -17.71
CA LEU A 146 -5.00 -0.30 -17.41
C LEU A 146 -5.81 0.13 -18.63
N GLN A 147 -5.20 0.25 -19.82
CA GLN A 147 -5.90 0.47 -21.10
C GLN A 147 -6.40 -0.84 -21.71
N GLU A 148 -5.85 -1.96 -21.28
CA GLU A 148 -6.30 -3.27 -21.77
C GLU A 148 -7.74 -3.53 -21.29
N PRO A 149 -8.59 -4.11 -22.16
CA PRO A 149 -9.98 -4.39 -21.80
C PRO A 149 -10.03 -5.44 -20.68
N ILE A 150 -10.79 -5.15 -19.64
CA ILE A 150 -11.11 -6.11 -18.60
C ILE A 150 -12.13 -7.12 -19.16
N ALA A 151 -12.03 -8.39 -18.81
CA ALA A 151 -12.98 -9.39 -19.24
C ALA A 151 -14.41 -9.00 -18.81
N GLN A 152 -15.38 -9.14 -19.73
CA GLN A 152 -16.75 -8.65 -19.49
C GLN A 152 -17.38 -9.33 -18.25
N ASN A 153 -17.12 -10.62 -18.04
CA ASN A 153 -17.62 -11.34 -16.86
C ASN A 153 -17.11 -10.72 -15.54
N ASP A 154 -15.86 -10.25 -15.49
CA ASP A 154 -15.28 -9.64 -14.31
C ASP A 154 -15.88 -8.25 -14.07
N VAL A 155 -16.10 -7.50 -15.17
CA VAL A 155 -16.81 -6.21 -15.10
C VAL A 155 -18.23 -6.41 -14.58
N ASP A 156 -18.97 -7.39 -15.11
CA ASP A 156 -20.35 -7.67 -14.69
C ASP A 156 -20.41 -8.12 -13.23
N ALA A 157 -19.50 -8.97 -12.79
CA ALA A 157 -19.38 -9.40 -11.39
C ALA A 157 -19.12 -8.20 -10.47
N PHE A 158 -18.15 -7.34 -10.82
CA PHE A 158 -17.85 -6.12 -10.07
C PHE A 158 -19.06 -5.17 -9.99
N VAL A 159 -19.70 -4.90 -11.12
CA VAL A 159 -20.85 -3.98 -11.22
C VAL A 159 -22.03 -4.50 -10.39
N ASN A 160 -22.36 -5.78 -10.52
CA ASN A 160 -23.47 -6.37 -9.78
C ASN A 160 -23.26 -6.33 -8.27
N VAL A 161 -22.04 -6.62 -7.81
CA VAL A 161 -21.69 -6.53 -6.38
C VAL A 161 -21.65 -5.08 -5.91
N SER A 162 -21.07 -4.16 -6.71
CA SER A 162 -21.05 -2.72 -6.41
C SER A 162 -22.44 -2.15 -6.18
N ARG A 163 -23.40 -2.49 -7.04
CA ARG A 163 -24.79 -2.05 -6.94
C ARG A 163 -25.45 -2.51 -5.64
N VAL A 164 -25.11 -3.68 -5.13
CA VAL A 164 -25.64 -4.17 -3.85
C VAL A 164 -24.91 -3.54 -2.68
N LEU A 165 -23.57 -3.49 -2.73
CA LEU A 165 -22.74 -2.97 -1.64
C LEU A 165 -23.00 -1.49 -1.36
N TRP A 166 -23.04 -0.68 -2.43
CA TRP A 166 -22.97 0.78 -2.32
C TRP A 166 -24.30 1.50 -2.55
N HIS A 167 -25.42 0.78 -2.75
CA HIS A 167 -26.70 1.38 -3.11
C HIS A 167 -27.27 2.38 -2.09
N THR A 168 -26.91 2.26 -0.82
CA THR A 168 -27.32 3.18 0.26
C THR A 168 -26.17 3.97 0.85
N LEU A 169 -24.98 3.89 0.22
CA LEU A 169 -23.84 4.67 0.65
C LEU A 169 -24.10 6.16 0.37
N ASP A 170 -24.13 6.94 1.41
CA ASP A 170 -24.33 8.39 1.33
C ASP A 170 -23.32 9.12 2.22
N PRO A 171 -22.12 9.43 1.71
CA PRO A 171 -21.13 10.18 2.46
C PRO A 171 -21.60 11.56 2.89
N ALA A 172 -22.63 12.13 2.21
CA ALA A 172 -23.20 13.42 2.57
C ALA A 172 -24.15 13.34 3.77
N ARG A 173 -24.66 12.16 4.14
CA ARG A 173 -25.57 11.95 5.28
C ARG A 173 -25.03 12.54 6.58
N ASN A 174 -23.74 12.38 6.83
CA ASN A 174 -23.07 12.83 8.05
C ASN A 174 -22.82 14.35 8.08
N LEU A 175 -23.13 15.06 7.01
CA LEU A 175 -22.89 16.52 6.86
C LEU A 175 -24.13 17.36 7.22
N GLN A 176 -25.23 16.72 7.67
CA GLN A 176 -26.47 17.40 8.09
C GLN A 176 -26.99 18.43 7.07
N GLY A 177 -26.91 18.11 5.78
CA GLY A 177 -27.29 18.99 4.69
C GLY A 177 -26.25 20.07 4.34
N GLN A 178 -25.10 20.09 5.02
CA GLN A 178 -23.95 20.91 4.60
C GLN A 178 -23.16 20.17 3.53
N TRP A 179 -22.67 20.92 2.54
CA TRP A 179 -21.75 20.37 1.54
C TRP A 179 -20.38 20.05 2.17
N PHE A 180 -19.58 19.26 1.47
CA PHE A 180 -18.22 18.92 1.91
C PHE A 180 -17.40 20.18 2.24
N LEU A 181 -16.74 20.19 3.40
CA LEU A 181 -15.88 21.30 3.80
C LEU A 181 -14.42 20.99 3.49
N PRO A 182 -13.83 21.64 2.48
CA PRO A 182 -12.42 21.45 2.12
C PRO A 182 -11.47 21.89 3.23
N LYS A 183 -10.32 21.24 3.30
CA LYS A 183 -9.22 21.61 4.19
C LYS A 183 -7.87 21.26 3.59
N HIS A 184 -6.82 21.97 4.04
CA HIS A 184 -5.47 21.64 3.64
C HIS A 184 -4.92 20.45 4.45
N GLY A 185 -4.36 19.46 3.74
CA GLY A 185 -3.58 18.39 4.36
C GLY A 185 -2.15 18.84 4.74
N PRO A 186 -1.41 18.06 5.55
CA PRO A 186 -0.05 18.40 5.96
C PRO A 186 0.99 18.21 4.82
N GLY A 187 0.67 17.43 3.77
CA GLY A 187 1.58 17.05 2.70
C GLY A 187 2.02 18.21 1.79
N ALA A 188 3.04 18.01 0.98
CA ALA A 188 3.47 18.95 -0.06
C ALA A 188 2.41 19.05 -1.17
N THR A 189 2.46 20.14 -1.96
CA THR A 189 1.62 20.32 -3.15
C THR A 189 2.49 20.33 -4.42
N ALA A 190 1.85 20.14 -5.59
CA ALA A 190 2.56 20.14 -6.88
C ALA A 190 3.29 21.47 -7.12
N GLU A 191 2.71 22.58 -6.65
CA GLU A 191 3.27 23.95 -6.69
C GLU A 191 4.38 24.17 -5.67
N LYS A 192 4.70 23.17 -4.81
CA LYS A 192 5.70 23.26 -3.72
C LYS A 192 5.32 24.24 -2.62
N LEU A 193 4.03 24.49 -2.42
CA LEU A 193 3.53 25.31 -1.32
C LEU A 193 3.53 24.51 -0.01
N ASN A 194 3.97 25.15 1.08
CA ASN A 194 4.06 24.54 2.40
C ASN A 194 3.40 25.43 3.48
N GLY A 195 2.86 24.78 4.51
CA GLY A 195 2.29 25.48 5.66
C GLY A 195 1.21 26.50 5.26
N ASN A 196 1.29 27.69 5.80
CA ASN A 196 0.32 28.76 5.57
C ASN A 196 0.29 29.28 4.12
N ALA A 197 1.34 29.01 3.31
CA ALA A 197 1.32 29.40 1.90
C ALA A 197 0.22 28.68 1.10
N LYS A 198 -0.27 27.53 1.55
CA LYS A 198 -1.38 26.81 0.92
C LYS A 198 -2.71 27.56 0.97
N PHE A 199 -2.92 28.44 1.96
CA PHE A 199 -4.13 29.25 2.06
C PHE A 199 -4.16 30.41 1.07
N LYS A 200 -3.04 30.71 0.39
CA LYS A 200 -2.96 31.70 -0.70
C LYS A 200 -3.18 30.99 -2.03
N LEU A 201 -4.40 30.51 -2.26
CA LEU A 201 -4.79 29.87 -3.52
C LEU A 201 -4.72 30.91 -4.65
N SER A 202 -3.90 30.64 -5.67
CA SER A 202 -3.77 31.48 -6.87
C SER A 202 -4.38 30.84 -8.12
N ARG A 203 -4.74 29.55 -8.04
CA ARG A 203 -5.32 28.76 -9.13
C ARG A 203 -6.44 27.89 -8.63
N TRP A 204 -7.55 27.88 -9.38
CA TRP A 204 -8.68 27.01 -9.15
C TRP A 204 -9.04 26.30 -10.45
N HIS A 205 -9.19 24.98 -10.45
CA HIS A 205 -9.56 24.26 -11.66
C HIS A 205 -11.06 24.42 -11.94
N ASP A 206 -11.41 24.81 -13.15
CA ASP A 206 -12.79 25.15 -13.55
C ASP A 206 -13.80 24.02 -13.26
N ARG A 207 -13.43 22.77 -13.46
CA ARG A 207 -14.31 21.62 -13.19
C ARG A 207 -14.63 21.40 -11.71
N LEU A 208 -13.97 22.12 -10.78
CA LEU A 208 -14.33 22.10 -9.37
C LEU A 208 -15.57 22.97 -9.08
N GLU A 209 -15.81 24.02 -9.88
CA GLU A 209 -16.87 25.00 -9.64
C GLU A 209 -18.27 24.40 -9.40
N PRO A 210 -18.74 23.40 -10.17
CA PRO A 210 -20.07 22.81 -9.94
C PRO A 210 -20.24 22.13 -8.57
N TYR A 211 -19.14 21.67 -7.96
CA TYR A 211 -19.16 20.91 -6.70
C TYR A 211 -18.51 21.65 -5.54
N PHE A 212 -17.56 22.50 -5.84
CA PHE A 212 -16.80 23.29 -4.89
C PHE A 212 -16.66 24.73 -5.41
N PRO A 213 -17.74 25.52 -5.39
CA PRO A 213 -17.66 26.92 -5.83
C PRO A 213 -16.55 27.66 -5.09
N LEU A 214 -15.64 28.32 -5.84
CA LEU A 214 -14.46 29.02 -5.32
C LEU A 214 -14.84 29.99 -4.19
N LEU A 215 -15.87 30.80 -4.42
CA LEU A 215 -16.30 31.81 -3.48
C LEU A 215 -16.68 31.24 -2.11
N HIS A 216 -17.42 30.11 -2.11
CA HIS A 216 -17.93 29.49 -0.88
C HIS A 216 -16.91 28.62 -0.15
N ASN A 217 -15.92 28.10 -0.88
CA ASN A 217 -14.96 27.13 -0.30
C ASN A 217 -13.60 27.73 0.06
N VAL A 218 -13.24 28.88 -0.51
CA VAL A 218 -11.93 29.51 -0.30
C VAL A 218 -12.06 30.81 0.49
N PHE A 219 -13.17 31.52 0.35
CA PHE A 219 -13.40 32.80 0.98
C PHE A 219 -14.42 32.71 2.12
N SER A 220 -14.18 33.44 3.19
CA SER A 220 -15.02 33.40 4.39
C SER A 220 -16.33 34.21 4.28
N SER A 221 -16.50 34.99 3.23
CA SER A 221 -17.67 35.86 3.02
C SER A 221 -17.94 36.04 1.52
N GLU A 222 -19.21 36.10 1.15
CA GLU A 222 -19.65 36.42 -0.20
C GLU A 222 -19.23 37.84 -0.63
N ASN A 223 -19.00 38.76 0.33
CA ASN A 223 -18.47 40.08 0.06
C ASN A 223 -17.02 40.05 -0.47
N ALA A 224 -16.35 38.88 -0.40
CA ALA A 224 -15.02 38.73 -0.96
C ALA A 224 -15.02 38.71 -2.51
N TYR A 225 -16.20 38.62 -3.17
CA TYR A 225 -16.27 38.63 -4.64
C TYR A 225 -15.62 39.86 -5.26
N ASP A 226 -15.74 41.02 -4.62
CA ASP A 226 -15.13 42.30 -5.03
C ASP A 226 -13.75 42.55 -4.40
N SER A 227 -13.14 41.55 -3.77
CA SER A 227 -11.83 41.70 -3.13
C SER A 227 -10.67 41.45 -4.09
N GLU A 228 -9.57 42.18 -3.87
CA GLU A 228 -8.32 41.93 -4.62
C GLU A 228 -7.79 40.52 -4.46
N GLU A 229 -8.11 39.82 -3.35
CA GLU A 229 -7.73 38.41 -3.16
C GLU A 229 -8.47 37.48 -4.11
N PHE A 230 -9.77 37.74 -4.35
CA PHE A 230 -10.58 36.96 -5.29
C PHE A 230 -10.08 37.17 -6.73
N GLU A 231 -9.82 38.42 -7.13
CA GLU A 231 -9.29 38.75 -8.47
C GLU A 231 -7.93 38.11 -8.78
N LYS A 232 -7.14 37.78 -7.74
CA LYS A 232 -5.84 37.12 -7.89
C LYS A 232 -5.95 35.61 -8.14
N VAL A 233 -7.12 35.02 -8.00
CA VAL A 233 -7.33 33.60 -8.27
C VAL A 233 -7.72 33.39 -9.74
N SER A 234 -6.85 32.72 -10.47
CA SER A 234 -7.14 32.35 -11.85
C SER A 234 -7.94 31.04 -11.91
N VAL A 235 -9.09 31.06 -12.56
CA VAL A 235 -9.84 29.86 -12.91
C VAL A 235 -9.15 29.22 -14.13
N ILE A 236 -8.75 27.96 -13.99
CA ILE A 236 -7.92 27.26 -14.96
C ILE A 236 -8.76 26.24 -15.72
N PRO A 237 -8.86 26.34 -17.06
CA PRO A 237 -9.59 25.38 -17.88
C PRO A 237 -8.89 24.01 -17.87
N GLU A 238 -9.64 22.96 -18.21
CA GLU A 238 -9.20 21.55 -18.07
C GLU A 238 -7.90 21.25 -18.84
N ASP A 239 -7.73 21.82 -20.03
CA ASP A 239 -6.54 21.62 -20.87
C ASP A 239 -5.26 22.24 -20.27
N GLN A 240 -5.40 23.25 -19.39
CA GLN A 240 -4.31 23.97 -18.72
C GLN A 240 -4.13 23.56 -17.24
N GLU A 241 -4.91 22.60 -16.76
CA GLU A 241 -4.75 22.10 -15.37
C GLU A 241 -3.34 21.63 -15.09
N GLN A 242 -2.87 21.95 -13.90
CA GLN A 242 -1.58 21.46 -13.44
C GLN A 242 -1.63 19.94 -13.22
N PRO A 243 -0.70 19.16 -13.82
CA PRO A 243 -0.59 17.74 -13.54
C PRO A 243 -0.09 17.48 -12.11
N VAL A 244 -0.37 16.30 -11.57
CA VAL A 244 0.31 15.83 -10.36
C VAL A 244 1.81 15.76 -10.62
N ARG A 245 2.61 16.07 -9.61
CA ARG A 245 4.06 16.01 -9.69
C ARG A 245 4.57 14.68 -9.13
N VAL A 246 5.10 13.83 -10.00
CA VAL A 246 5.67 12.54 -9.61
C VAL A 246 7.03 12.74 -8.95
N VAL A 247 7.21 12.15 -7.77
CA VAL A 247 8.47 12.14 -7.02
C VAL A 247 8.78 10.75 -6.50
N THR A 248 10.06 10.49 -6.27
CA THR A 248 10.54 9.26 -5.65
C THR A 248 10.95 9.55 -4.22
N VAL A 249 10.47 8.71 -3.28
CA VAL A 249 10.82 8.79 -1.87
C VAL A 249 11.57 7.52 -1.47
N PRO A 250 12.70 7.59 -0.76
CA PRO A 250 13.39 6.42 -0.26
C PRO A 250 12.45 5.52 0.53
N LYS A 251 12.51 4.20 0.29
CA LYS A 251 11.77 3.18 1.05
C LYS A 251 12.70 2.05 1.46
N THR A 252 13.29 1.40 0.48
CA THR A 252 14.27 0.32 0.66
C THR A 252 15.22 0.32 -0.53
N LEU A 253 16.34 -0.38 -0.42
CA LEU A 253 17.28 -0.56 -1.56
C LEU A 253 16.68 -1.33 -2.75
N LYS A 254 15.56 -2.07 -2.55
CA LYS A 254 14.84 -2.75 -3.65
C LYS A 254 14.18 -1.75 -4.62
N GLY A 255 13.84 -0.57 -4.15
CA GLY A 255 13.25 0.48 -4.96
C GLY A 255 12.61 1.60 -4.11
N PRO A 256 12.56 2.83 -4.64
CA PRO A 256 11.85 3.92 -3.98
C PRO A 256 10.34 3.71 -4.04
N ARG A 257 9.62 4.47 -3.21
CA ARG A 257 8.18 4.67 -3.34
C ARG A 257 7.93 5.79 -4.36
N ILE A 258 6.98 5.59 -5.26
CA ILE A 258 6.50 6.64 -6.16
C ILE A 258 5.35 7.37 -5.47
N ILE A 259 5.40 8.69 -5.44
CA ILE A 259 4.33 9.54 -4.93
C ILE A 259 3.98 10.55 -6.01
N ALA A 260 2.69 10.71 -6.28
CA ALA A 260 2.17 11.74 -7.17
C ALA A 260 1.55 12.85 -6.32
N ILE A 261 2.25 13.96 -6.22
CA ILE A 261 1.86 15.09 -5.38
C ILE A 261 0.80 15.90 -6.11
N GLU A 262 -0.35 16.06 -5.48
CA GLU A 262 -1.51 16.76 -6.04
C GLU A 262 -1.32 18.29 -6.11
N PRO A 263 -1.95 18.98 -7.08
CA PRO A 263 -2.15 20.42 -7.05
C PRO A 263 -2.91 20.85 -5.78
N VAL A 264 -2.63 22.07 -5.30
CA VAL A 264 -3.17 22.54 -4.03
C VAL A 264 -4.70 22.55 -3.99
N CYS A 265 -5.38 23.03 -5.05
CA CYS A 265 -6.84 23.06 -5.13
C CYS A 265 -7.45 21.64 -5.16
N MET A 266 -6.80 20.71 -5.87
CA MET A 266 -7.24 19.32 -5.92
C MET A 266 -7.08 18.62 -4.57
N GLN A 267 -5.92 18.75 -3.93
CA GLN A 267 -5.71 18.18 -2.60
C GLN A 267 -6.70 18.75 -1.57
N TYR A 268 -6.98 20.05 -1.65
CA TYR A 268 -7.88 20.75 -0.77
C TYR A 268 -9.31 20.18 -0.84
N THR A 269 -9.85 20.02 -2.05
CA THR A 269 -11.19 19.48 -2.27
C THR A 269 -11.27 17.98 -2.02
N GLN A 270 -10.23 17.20 -2.41
CA GLN A 270 -10.14 15.77 -2.11
C GLN A 270 -10.23 15.47 -0.62
N GLN A 271 -9.63 16.31 0.24
CA GLN A 271 -9.69 16.13 1.69
C GLN A 271 -11.12 16.20 2.25
N ALA A 272 -11.98 17.02 1.66
CA ALA A 272 -13.38 17.13 2.06
C ALA A 272 -14.14 15.81 1.82
N ILE A 273 -14.04 15.28 0.59
CA ILE A 273 -14.68 14.01 0.21
C ILE A 273 -14.09 12.85 1.00
N SER A 274 -12.76 12.80 1.13
CA SER A 274 -12.06 11.74 1.85
C SER A 274 -12.56 11.60 3.30
N GLN A 275 -12.72 12.72 4.01
CA GLN A 275 -13.22 12.68 5.40
C GLN A 275 -14.64 12.14 5.48
N ALA A 276 -15.51 12.56 4.57
CA ALA A 276 -16.90 12.10 4.53
C ALA A 276 -16.96 10.60 4.18
N LEU A 277 -16.19 10.14 3.18
CA LEU A 277 -16.09 8.73 2.82
C LEU A 277 -15.58 7.88 3.99
N VAL A 278 -14.48 8.27 4.62
CA VAL A 278 -13.91 7.54 5.77
C VAL A 278 -14.93 7.40 6.89
N LYS A 279 -15.58 8.50 7.27
CA LYS A 279 -16.59 8.50 8.34
C LYS A 279 -17.78 7.62 8.00
N GLU A 280 -18.25 7.67 6.76
CA GLU A 280 -19.38 6.85 6.31
C GLU A 280 -18.97 5.37 6.25
N LEU A 281 -17.84 5.02 5.63
CA LEU A 281 -17.37 3.64 5.46
C LEU A 281 -17.12 2.93 6.80
N GLU A 282 -16.60 3.62 7.81
CA GLU A 282 -16.37 3.02 9.13
C GLU A 282 -17.66 2.71 9.91
N THR A 283 -18.78 3.33 9.51
CA THR A 283 -20.11 3.16 10.16
C THR A 283 -21.14 2.46 9.28
N TYR A 284 -20.87 2.33 7.98
CA TYR A 284 -21.79 1.76 7.01
C TYR A 284 -22.01 0.26 7.25
N HIS A 285 -23.26 -0.18 7.17
CA HIS A 285 -23.65 -1.54 7.60
C HIS A 285 -22.93 -2.70 6.88
N TYR A 286 -22.46 -2.51 5.63
CA TYR A 286 -21.65 -3.52 4.94
C TYR A 286 -20.18 -3.49 5.34
N THR A 287 -19.64 -2.36 5.78
CA THR A 287 -18.19 -2.16 5.97
C THR A 287 -17.76 -1.94 7.41
N ALA A 288 -18.69 -1.59 8.32
CA ALA A 288 -18.38 -1.32 9.73
C ALA A 288 -17.61 -2.48 10.38
N GLY A 289 -16.39 -2.18 10.87
CA GLY A 289 -15.46 -3.15 11.45
C GLY A 289 -14.71 -4.02 10.45
N HIS A 290 -14.92 -3.85 9.14
CA HIS A 290 -14.30 -4.62 8.06
C HIS A 290 -13.47 -3.76 7.10
N VAL A 291 -13.88 -2.52 6.86
CA VAL A 291 -13.08 -1.51 6.14
C VAL A 291 -12.76 -0.40 7.15
N ASN A 292 -11.48 -0.23 7.46
CA ASN A 292 -11.02 0.66 8.52
C ASN A 292 -9.97 1.63 7.96
N PHE A 293 -9.90 2.82 8.56
CA PHE A 293 -8.95 3.87 8.19
C PHE A 293 -8.28 4.50 9.41
N THR A 294 -9.06 4.69 10.47
CA THR A 294 -8.61 5.35 11.70
C THR A 294 -8.01 4.36 12.70
N ASP A 295 -8.37 3.08 12.64
CA ASP A 295 -7.88 2.02 13.53
C ASP A 295 -7.32 0.82 12.77
N GLN A 296 -6.00 0.76 12.61
CA GLN A 296 -5.30 -0.39 12.03
C GLN A 296 -5.24 -1.60 12.98
N SER A 297 -5.52 -1.43 14.26
CA SER A 297 -5.41 -2.52 15.25
C SER A 297 -6.36 -3.69 14.95
N ILE A 298 -7.46 -3.45 14.24
CA ILE A 298 -8.42 -4.47 13.83
C ILE A 298 -7.72 -5.47 12.88
N ASN A 299 -7.09 -5.00 11.80
CA ASN A 299 -6.38 -5.86 10.87
C ASN A 299 -5.17 -6.55 11.52
N GLN A 300 -4.41 -5.85 12.37
CA GLN A 300 -3.30 -6.43 13.14
C GLN A 300 -3.76 -7.56 14.05
N ARG A 301 -4.87 -7.37 14.78
CA ARG A 301 -5.46 -8.39 15.67
C ARG A 301 -5.97 -9.58 14.86
N MET A 302 -6.65 -9.34 13.75
CA MET A 302 -7.12 -10.39 12.86
C MET A 302 -5.96 -11.19 12.27
N ALA A 303 -4.89 -10.53 11.79
CA ALA A 303 -3.68 -11.20 11.32
C ALA A 303 -3.01 -12.05 12.40
N MET A 304 -2.94 -11.57 13.65
CA MET A 304 -2.42 -12.33 14.79
C MET A 304 -3.26 -13.57 15.10
N ILE A 305 -4.59 -13.45 15.10
CA ILE A 305 -5.52 -14.57 15.31
C ILE A 305 -5.38 -15.57 14.17
N ALA A 306 -5.34 -15.08 12.92
CA ALA A 306 -5.20 -15.89 11.71
C ALA A 306 -3.87 -16.67 11.70
N SER A 307 -2.78 -16.06 12.14
CA SER A 307 -1.48 -16.73 12.27
C SER A 307 -1.53 -17.97 13.19
N LYS A 308 -2.37 -17.93 14.25
CA LYS A 308 -2.56 -19.08 15.16
C LYS A 308 -3.54 -20.11 14.60
N LYS A 309 -4.66 -19.66 14.04
CA LYS A 309 -5.76 -20.52 13.59
C LYS A 309 -5.64 -20.97 12.12
N GLN A 310 -4.79 -20.30 11.34
CA GLN A 310 -4.60 -20.52 9.88
C GLN A 310 -5.90 -20.46 9.06
N ASN A 311 -6.87 -19.71 9.56
CA ASN A 311 -8.20 -19.59 8.95
C ASN A 311 -8.35 -18.37 8.03
N TYR A 312 -7.43 -17.39 8.10
CA TYR A 312 -7.35 -16.23 7.20
C TYR A 312 -5.97 -16.12 6.58
N ALA A 313 -5.93 -15.69 5.34
CA ALA A 313 -4.73 -15.30 4.60
C ALA A 313 -4.65 -13.78 4.52
N THR A 314 -3.43 -13.24 4.62
CA THR A 314 -3.13 -11.84 4.28
C THR A 314 -2.68 -11.76 2.84
N LEU A 315 -3.25 -10.84 2.07
CA LEU A 315 -2.87 -10.57 0.69
C LEU A 315 -2.07 -9.28 0.65
N ASP A 316 -0.90 -9.30 0.02
CA ASP A 316 -0.03 -8.14 -0.22
C ASP A 316 0.03 -7.89 -1.74
N LEU A 317 -0.52 -6.75 -2.16
CA LEU A 317 -0.65 -6.41 -3.57
C LEU A 317 0.53 -5.56 -4.04
N SER A 318 1.08 -5.89 -5.20
CA SER A 318 2.14 -5.10 -5.82
C SER A 318 1.56 -3.87 -6.53
N ALA A 319 2.00 -2.67 -6.12
CA ALA A 319 1.56 -1.40 -6.70
C ALA A 319 0.02 -1.23 -6.67
N ALA A 320 -0.60 -1.56 -5.54
CA ALA A 320 -2.05 -1.67 -5.38
C ALA A 320 -2.80 -0.42 -5.89
N SER A 321 -2.43 0.77 -5.40
CA SER A 321 -3.05 2.04 -5.82
C SER A 321 -2.88 2.33 -7.32
N ASP A 322 -1.78 1.86 -7.93
CA ASP A 322 -1.51 2.06 -9.35
C ASP A 322 -2.31 1.10 -10.25
N ARG A 323 -3.09 0.18 -9.67
CA ARG A 323 -3.89 -0.84 -10.39
C ARG A 323 -5.39 -0.71 -10.21
N VAL A 324 -5.86 0.42 -9.67
CA VAL A 324 -7.28 0.75 -9.54
C VAL A 324 -7.74 1.50 -10.80
N PRO A 325 -8.47 0.86 -11.75
CA PRO A 325 -8.87 1.49 -12.99
C PRO A 325 -10.00 2.50 -12.75
N ASN A 326 -9.84 3.73 -13.26
CA ASN A 326 -10.87 4.76 -13.13
C ASN A 326 -12.19 4.37 -13.80
N SER A 327 -12.15 3.54 -14.83
CA SER A 327 -13.34 3.06 -15.56
C SER A 327 -14.33 2.29 -14.69
N LEU A 328 -13.88 1.63 -13.62
CA LEU A 328 -14.75 0.88 -12.72
C LEU A 328 -15.27 1.69 -11.53
N ILE A 329 -14.58 2.79 -11.18
CA ILE A 329 -14.92 3.56 -9.98
C ILE A 329 -16.31 4.18 -10.06
N GLY A 330 -16.75 4.59 -11.25
CA GLY A 330 -18.10 5.14 -11.44
C GLY A 330 -19.21 4.22 -10.94
N TYR A 331 -19.08 2.92 -11.10
CA TYR A 331 -20.10 1.96 -10.67
C TYR A 331 -20.30 1.88 -9.15
N MET A 332 -19.24 2.21 -8.37
CA MET A 332 -19.37 2.27 -6.90
C MET A 332 -20.22 3.46 -6.41
N PHE A 333 -20.38 4.49 -7.23
CA PHE A 333 -21.12 5.71 -6.92
C PHE A 333 -22.34 5.93 -7.83
N GLU A 334 -22.78 4.91 -8.57
CA GLU A 334 -23.87 4.99 -9.53
C GLU A 334 -25.18 5.53 -8.91
N GLN A 335 -25.42 5.22 -7.63
CA GLN A 335 -26.60 5.69 -6.90
C GLN A 335 -26.42 7.08 -6.26
N SER A 336 -25.24 7.67 -6.37
CA SER A 336 -24.88 8.97 -5.79
C SER A 336 -24.16 9.83 -6.84
N PRO A 337 -24.87 10.28 -7.92
CA PRO A 337 -24.24 10.96 -9.07
C PRO A 337 -23.52 12.26 -8.69
N ASP A 338 -24.00 13.00 -7.70
CA ASP A 338 -23.34 14.22 -7.22
C ASP A 338 -21.98 13.92 -6.59
N ILE A 339 -21.90 12.83 -5.80
CA ILE A 339 -20.65 12.38 -5.19
C ILE A 339 -19.70 11.86 -6.26
N GLN A 340 -20.20 11.08 -7.21
CA GLN A 340 -19.43 10.62 -8.37
C GLN A 340 -18.85 11.79 -9.14
N GLY A 341 -19.67 12.80 -9.43
CA GLY A 341 -19.26 14.02 -10.11
C GLY A 341 -18.20 14.78 -9.33
N ALA A 342 -18.37 14.97 -8.02
CA ALA A 342 -17.41 15.65 -7.14
C ALA A 342 -16.06 14.90 -7.09
N ILE A 343 -16.07 13.56 -6.99
CA ILE A 343 -14.87 12.70 -7.02
C ILE A 343 -14.14 12.88 -8.35
N GLN A 344 -14.86 12.81 -9.47
CA GLN A 344 -14.25 12.96 -10.80
C GLN A 344 -13.78 14.39 -11.06
N ALA A 345 -14.45 15.39 -10.46
CA ALA A 345 -14.03 16.80 -10.55
C ALA A 345 -12.72 17.07 -9.83
N CYS A 346 -12.45 16.44 -8.70
CA CYS A 346 -11.19 16.62 -7.96
C CYS A 346 -10.13 15.55 -8.26
N ARG A 347 -10.40 14.59 -9.16
CA ARG A 347 -9.41 13.61 -9.62
C ARG A 347 -8.42 14.25 -10.59
N SER A 348 -7.12 14.16 -10.34
CA SER A 348 -6.10 14.57 -11.31
C SER A 348 -6.00 13.58 -12.47
N ARG A 349 -5.94 14.08 -13.70
CA ARG A 349 -5.97 13.29 -14.95
C ARG A 349 -4.62 13.13 -15.61
N ARG A 350 -3.63 13.94 -15.23
CA ARG A 350 -2.29 13.96 -15.82
C ARG A 350 -1.22 13.93 -14.74
N ALA A 351 -0.09 13.32 -15.06
CA ALA A 351 1.07 13.27 -14.18
C ALA A 351 2.33 13.78 -14.89
N GLN A 352 3.07 14.68 -14.24
CA GLN A 352 4.38 15.13 -14.68
C GLN A 352 5.45 14.25 -14.04
N MET A 353 6.19 13.55 -14.88
CA MET A 353 7.31 12.71 -14.48
C MET A 353 8.54 13.55 -14.10
N PRO A 354 9.53 12.98 -13.36
CA PRO A 354 10.74 13.72 -12.96
C PRO A 354 11.59 14.24 -14.14
N ASP A 355 11.49 13.63 -15.31
CA ASP A 355 12.14 14.05 -16.56
C ASP A 355 11.38 15.16 -17.31
N GLY A 356 10.22 15.58 -16.79
CA GLY A 356 9.36 16.62 -17.37
C GLY A 356 8.28 16.10 -18.32
N GLU A 357 8.31 14.82 -18.70
CA GLU A 357 7.24 14.21 -19.51
C GLU A 357 5.90 14.27 -18.79
N VAL A 358 4.82 14.58 -19.51
CA VAL A 358 3.46 14.57 -18.98
C VAL A 358 2.70 13.40 -19.59
N ILE A 359 2.15 12.53 -18.75
CA ILE A 359 1.37 11.36 -19.13
C ILE A 359 -0.08 11.48 -18.65
N ASN A 360 -1.00 10.83 -19.37
CA ASN A 360 -2.39 10.69 -18.94
C ASN A 360 -2.54 9.52 -17.96
N LEU A 361 -3.38 9.69 -16.94
CA LEU A 361 -3.63 8.67 -15.91
C LEU A 361 -4.92 7.90 -16.22
N GLN A 362 -4.80 6.58 -16.35
CA GLN A 362 -5.91 5.63 -16.48
C GLN A 362 -6.37 5.11 -15.12
N LYS A 363 -5.44 5.03 -14.16
CA LYS A 363 -5.77 4.70 -12.77
C LYS A 363 -6.63 5.80 -12.13
N PHE A 364 -7.39 5.42 -11.14
CA PHE A 364 -8.22 6.38 -10.39
C PHE A 364 -7.37 7.45 -9.70
N ALA A 365 -6.42 7.03 -8.91
CA ALA A 365 -5.53 7.91 -8.15
C ALA A 365 -4.16 7.25 -7.92
N SER A 366 -3.17 8.06 -7.60
CA SER A 366 -1.87 7.56 -7.14
C SER A 366 -1.69 7.87 -5.66
N MET A 367 -0.71 7.21 -5.02
CA MET A 367 -0.27 7.57 -3.67
C MET A 367 0.12 9.05 -3.63
N GLY A 368 -0.62 9.83 -2.84
CA GLY A 368 -0.52 11.30 -2.75
C GLY A 368 -1.87 11.99 -2.88
N SER A 369 -2.84 11.38 -3.58
CA SER A 369 -4.24 11.80 -3.54
C SER A 369 -4.88 11.42 -2.22
N ALA A 370 -5.68 12.33 -1.64
CA ALA A 370 -6.44 12.06 -0.41
C ALA A 370 -7.56 11.04 -0.64
N LEU A 371 -8.01 10.85 -1.88
CA LEU A 371 -9.03 9.88 -2.25
C LEU A 371 -8.46 8.49 -2.56
N CYS A 372 -7.13 8.35 -2.70
CA CYS A 372 -6.51 7.08 -3.04
C CYS A 372 -6.92 6.00 -2.03
N PHE A 373 -6.63 6.21 -0.76
CA PHE A 373 -6.82 5.21 0.29
C PHE A 373 -8.28 4.78 0.51
N PRO A 374 -9.28 5.69 0.65
CA PRO A 374 -10.67 5.24 0.82
C PRO A 374 -11.25 4.57 -0.42
N VAL A 375 -10.95 5.07 -1.63
CA VAL A 375 -11.53 4.53 -2.85
C VAL A 375 -10.88 3.19 -3.24
N GLU A 376 -9.55 3.02 -3.08
CA GLU A 376 -8.91 1.72 -3.29
C GLU A 376 -9.41 0.67 -2.31
N SER A 377 -9.69 1.04 -1.05
CA SER A 377 -10.28 0.12 -0.08
C SER A 377 -11.66 -0.35 -0.50
N MET A 378 -12.52 0.56 -0.99
CA MET A 378 -13.83 0.21 -1.54
C MET A 378 -13.70 -0.73 -2.75
N TYR A 379 -12.75 -0.44 -3.65
CA TYR A 379 -12.49 -1.22 -4.85
C TYR A 379 -12.06 -2.64 -4.50
N PHE A 380 -11.04 -2.81 -3.66
CA PHE A 380 -10.56 -4.13 -3.26
C PHE A 380 -11.58 -4.92 -2.45
N TYR A 381 -12.34 -4.24 -1.59
CA TYR A 381 -13.43 -4.87 -0.86
C TYR A 381 -14.49 -5.43 -1.80
N THR A 382 -14.87 -4.67 -2.83
CA THR A 382 -15.83 -5.11 -3.85
C THR A 382 -15.32 -6.33 -4.63
N ILE A 383 -14.06 -6.30 -5.09
CA ILE A 383 -13.45 -7.42 -5.82
C ILE A 383 -13.41 -8.68 -4.95
N CYS A 384 -12.94 -8.56 -3.69
CA CYS A 384 -12.88 -9.71 -2.80
C CYS A 384 -14.26 -10.35 -2.61
N ILE A 385 -15.30 -9.54 -2.42
CA ILE A 385 -16.66 -10.06 -2.25
C ILE A 385 -17.16 -10.72 -3.55
N ALA A 386 -16.89 -10.12 -4.72
CA ALA A 386 -17.26 -10.68 -6.01
C ALA A 386 -16.60 -12.06 -6.22
N ALA A 387 -15.28 -12.15 -6.01
CA ALA A 387 -14.53 -13.38 -6.13
C ALA A 387 -15.01 -14.47 -5.15
N LEU A 388 -15.30 -14.10 -3.90
CA LEU A 388 -15.81 -15.05 -2.90
C LEU A 388 -17.22 -15.55 -3.23
N LEU A 389 -18.10 -14.69 -3.74
CA LEU A 389 -19.44 -15.10 -4.17
C LEU A 389 -19.35 -16.09 -5.33
N GLU A 390 -18.53 -15.81 -6.34
CA GLU A 390 -18.31 -16.68 -7.48
C GLU A 390 -17.75 -18.04 -7.05
N LYS A 391 -16.67 -18.05 -6.29
CA LYS A 391 -16.02 -19.27 -5.80
C LYS A 391 -16.95 -20.15 -4.97
N ARG A 392 -17.83 -19.53 -4.17
CA ARG A 392 -18.81 -20.24 -3.33
C ARG A 392 -20.10 -20.58 -4.08
N ASN A 393 -20.21 -20.26 -5.39
CA ASN A 393 -21.40 -20.43 -6.22
C ASN A 393 -22.65 -19.79 -5.59
N LEU A 394 -22.51 -18.60 -5.04
CA LEU A 394 -23.60 -17.85 -4.40
C LEU A 394 -24.10 -16.75 -5.34
N PRO A 395 -25.43 -16.62 -5.57
CA PRO A 395 -25.96 -15.52 -6.34
C PRO A 395 -25.75 -14.17 -5.65
N VAL A 396 -25.59 -13.11 -6.45
CA VAL A 396 -25.45 -11.73 -5.95
C VAL A 396 -26.81 -11.24 -5.42
N THR A 397 -27.02 -11.38 -4.12
CA THR A 397 -28.17 -10.89 -3.38
C THR A 397 -27.71 -10.11 -2.17
N SER A 398 -28.52 -9.17 -1.65
CA SER A 398 -28.17 -8.38 -0.46
C SER A 398 -27.78 -9.27 0.73
N LEU A 399 -28.48 -10.41 0.90
CA LEU A 399 -28.20 -11.35 1.99
C LEU A 399 -26.84 -12.04 1.80
N ASN A 400 -26.52 -12.53 0.60
CA ASN A 400 -25.27 -13.22 0.34
C ASN A 400 -24.09 -12.25 0.36
N VAL A 401 -24.24 -11.06 -0.24
CA VAL A 401 -23.25 -9.99 -0.17
C VAL A 401 -22.97 -9.61 1.29
N PHE A 402 -24.03 -9.42 2.11
CA PHE A 402 -23.84 -9.13 3.54
C PHE A 402 -23.11 -10.25 4.29
N LYS A 403 -23.47 -11.52 4.06
CA LYS A 403 -22.80 -12.65 4.71
C LYS A 403 -21.31 -12.73 4.31
N VAL A 404 -21.02 -12.63 3.02
CA VAL A 404 -19.65 -12.73 2.51
C VAL A 404 -18.81 -11.51 2.92
N SER A 405 -19.42 -10.34 3.00
CA SER A 405 -18.71 -9.12 3.43
C SER A 405 -18.14 -9.24 4.85
N ARG A 406 -18.72 -10.09 5.72
CA ARG A 406 -18.19 -10.36 7.07
C ARG A 406 -16.91 -11.19 7.10
N ASP A 407 -16.54 -11.79 5.99
CA ASP A 407 -15.32 -12.60 5.85
C ASP A 407 -14.12 -11.80 5.32
N VAL A 408 -14.31 -10.57 4.88
CA VAL A 408 -13.29 -9.72 4.26
C VAL A 408 -12.92 -8.55 5.16
N PHE A 409 -11.62 -8.30 5.36
CA PHE A 409 -11.11 -7.14 6.10
C PHE A 409 -10.13 -6.38 5.22
N VAL A 410 -10.29 -5.06 5.15
CA VAL A 410 -9.47 -4.19 4.30
C VAL A 410 -9.00 -2.97 5.07
N TYR A 411 -7.71 -2.67 4.91
CA TYR A 411 -7.08 -1.43 5.34
C TYR A 411 -6.15 -0.96 4.21
N GLY A 412 -6.70 -0.21 3.24
CA GLY A 412 -5.99 0.12 2.01
C GLY A 412 -5.71 -1.12 1.16
N ASP A 413 -4.43 -1.42 0.98
CA ASP A 413 -3.91 -2.61 0.28
C ASP A 413 -3.66 -3.82 1.21
N ASP A 414 -3.79 -3.64 2.53
CA ASP A 414 -3.73 -4.74 3.50
C ASP A 414 -5.08 -5.47 3.55
N ILE A 415 -5.17 -6.62 2.92
CA ILE A 415 -6.40 -7.40 2.76
C ILE A 415 -6.30 -8.74 3.52
N LEU A 416 -7.37 -9.11 4.24
CA LEU A 416 -7.51 -10.44 4.82
C LEU A 416 -8.77 -11.11 4.28
N VAL A 417 -8.62 -12.36 3.83
CA VAL A 417 -9.71 -13.22 3.35
C VAL A 417 -9.57 -14.62 3.95
N PRO A 418 -10.63 -15.44 4.01
CA PRO A 418 -10.51 -16.83 4.48
C PRO A 418 -9.46 -17.60 3.67
N THR A 419 -8.61 -18.39 4.35
CA THR A 419 -7.48 -19.10 3.73
C THR A 419 -7.92 -20.02 2.58
N HIS A 420 -9.07 -20.70 2.71
CA HIS A 420 -9.60 -21.59 1.68
C HIS A 420 -10.11 -20.86 0.43
N ASP A 421 -10.35 -19.56 0.54
CA ASP A 421 -10.81 -18.69 -0.55
C ASP A 421 -9.69 -17.82 -1.16
N ALA A 422 -8.52 -17.79 -0.55
CA ALA A 422 -7.44 -16.86 -0.94
C ALA A 422 -6.90 -17.05 -2.36
N ALA A 423 -7.23 -18.16 -3.03
CA ALA A 423 -6.89 -18.43 -4.43
C ALA A 423 -8.08 -18.18 -5.40
N ALA A 424 -9.09 -17.43 -4.93
CA ALA A 424 -10.26 -17.07 -5.74
C ALA A 424 -9.92 -16.05 -6.82
#